data_28704e7e2cf8f190df3cb60a3b031169
#
_entry.id   28704e7e2cf8f190df3cb60a3b031169
#
_cell.length_a   1.000
_cell.length_b   1.000
_cell.length_c   1.000
_cell.angle_alpha   90.00
_cell.angle_beta   90.00
_cell.angle_gamma   90.00
#
_symmetry.space_group_name_H-M   'P 1'
#
loop_
_entity.id
_entity.type
_entity.pdbx_description
1 polymer ?
#
loop_
_entity_poly.entity_id
_entity_poly.type
_entity_poly.pdbx_seq_one_letter_code
_entity_poly.pdbx_strand_id
1 'polypeptide(L)'
;MDHAQQRKMYGTLKSFDSKEHATYDSKGKDAGLIVADWYFGEENTRTIENPDRHGIDLLTLNENDEVVACWEVEVRHGNWRGDIEFPFRDINCIERKDHQWRKDKTFTNKIPFKLSDSYQVFYVQFNKECTRAVIIDGDVVLEHPLKPWSNRKAQGEYVRQVPVDKATQVLIKL
;
A
#
# COMPACT_ATOMS: atom_id res chain seq x y z
N MET A 1 8.68 13.85 -5.80
CA MET A 1 8.65 13.68 -7.29
C MET A 1 7.22 13.86 -7.75
N ASP A 2 6.99 14.76 -8.70
CA ASP A 2 5.65 14.91 -9.25
C ASP A 2 5.31 13.80 -10.27
N HIS A 3 4.05 13.73 -10.70
CA HIS A 3 3.60 12.69 -11.63
C HIS A 3 4.25 12.78 -13.01
N ALA A 4 4.68 13.96 -13.45
CA ALA A 4 5.37 14.14 -14.73
C ALA A 4 6.78 13.57 -14.65
N GLN A 5 7.47 13.81 -13.54
CA GLN A 5 8.79 13.22 -13.26
C GLN A 5 8.71 11.71 -13.12
N GLN A 6 7.66 11.19 -12.47
CA GLN A 6 7.43 9.75 -12.36
C GLN A 6 7.21 9.11 -13.73
N ARG A 7 6.41 9.69 -14.61
CA ARG A 7 6.22 9.18 -15.98
C ARG A 7 7.51 9.16 -16.77
N LYS A 8 8.30 10.21 -16.67
CA LYS A 8 9.59 10.29 -17.35
C LYS A 8 10.55 9.22 -16.85
N MET A 9 10.52 8.95 -15.55
CA MET A 9 11.42 7.97 -14.90
C MET A 9 10.99 6.52 -15.17
N TYR A 10 9.68 6.24 -15.17
CA TYR A 10 9.15 4.87 -15.24
C TYR A 10 8.53 4.51 -16.61
N GLY A 11 8.50 5.44 -17.55
CA GLY A 11 8.12 5.17 -18.93
C GLY A 11 6.71 4.61 -19.12
N THR A 12 5.74 5.02 -18.32
CA THR A 12 4.37 4.52 -18.44
C THR A 12 3.72 4.98 -19.74
N LEU A 13 3.23 4.03 -20.54
CA LEU A 13 2.52 4.29 -21.80
C LEU A 13 1.05 4.69 -21.61
N LYS A 14 0.51 4.50 -20.41
CA LYS A 14 -0.88 4.87 -20.08
C LYS A 14 -0.95 6.36 -19.75
N SER A 15 -1.92 7.06 -20.35
CA SER A 15 -2.24 8.41 -19.92
C SER A 15 -2.67 8.38 -18.44
N PHE A 16 -2.04 9.21 -17.64
CA PHE A 16 -2.37 9.35 -16.23
C PHE A 16 -3.61 10.24 -16.10
N ASP A 17 -4.69 9.68 -15.57
CA ASP A 17 -5.87 10.47 -15.18
C ASP A 17 -5.71 10.88 -13.71
N SER A 18 -5.34 12.13 -13.50
CA SER A 18 -5.11 12.69 -12.17
C SER A 18 -6.38 12.73 -11.31
N LYS A 19 -7.54 12.94 -11.95
CA LYS A 19 -8.83 12.99 -11.25
C LYS A 19 -9.28 11.60 -10.81
N GLU A 20 -9.18 10.61 -11.69
CA GLU A 20 -9.46 9.22 -11.34
C GLU A 20 -8.52 8.72 -10.24
N HIS A 21 -7.21 9.00 -10.37
CA HIS A 21 -6.23 8.63 -9.36
C HIS A 21 -6.55 9.24 -8.00
N ALA A 22 -6.84 10.54 -7.93
CA ALA A 22 -7.18 11.21 -6.68
C ALA A 22 -8.44 10.61 -6.02
N THR A 23 -9.44 10.22 -6.82
CA THR A 23 -10.66 9.59 -6.33
C THR A 23 -10.36 8.24 -5.65
N TYR A 24 -9.59 7.37 -6.30
CA TYR A 24 -9.24 6.07 -5.73
C TYR A 24 -8.21 6.17 -4.61
N ASP A 25 -7.29 7.12 -4.67
CA ASP A 25 -6.34 7.39 -3.58
C ASP A 25 -7.08 7.76 -2.29
N SER A 26 -8.01 8.70 -2.35
CA SER A 26 -8.84 9.10 -1.22
C SER A 26 -9.71 7.95 -0.69
N LYS A 27 -10.38 7.23 -1.59
CA LYS A 27 -11.22 6.07 -1.23
C LYS A 27 -10.41 4.95 -0.58
N GLY A 28 -9.22 4.68 -1.10
CA GLY A 28 -8.31 3.69 -0.56
C GLY A 28 -7.82 4.05 0.84
N LYS A 29 -7.48 5.31 1.08
CA LYS A 29 -7.07 5.79 2.40
C LYS A 29 -8.19 5.67 3.42
N ASP A 30 -9.42 6.05 3.07
CA ASP A 30 -10.59 5.89 3.94
C ASP A 30 -10.83 4.43 4.31
N ALA A 31 -10.77 3.53 3.33
CA ALA A 31 -10.89 2.10 3.57
C ALA A 31 -9.71 1.54 4.39
N GLY A 32 -8.52 2.06 4.15
CA GLY A 32 -7.31 1.70 4.89
C GLY A 32 -7.41 2.03 6.38
N LEU A 33 -8.00 3.17 6.74
CA LEU A 33 -8.26 3.53 8.13
C LEU A 33 -9.16 2.50 8.81
N ILE A 34 -10.21 2.05 8.13
CA ILE A 34 -11.14 1.01 8.65
C ILE A 34 -10.39 -0.31 8.86
N VAL A 35 -9.58 -0.71 7.89
CA VAL A 35 -8.80 -1.96 7.97
C VAL A 35 -7.77 -1.91 9.09
N ALA A 36 -7.06 -0.80 9.26
CA ALA A 36 -6.08 -0.63 10.31
C ALA A 36 -6.73 -0.67 11.71
N ASP A 37 -7.85 -0.01 11.89
CA ASP A 37 -8.62 -0.05 13.14
C ASP A 37 -9.11 -1.47 13.46
N TRP A 38 -9.61 -2.18 12.46
CA TRP A 38 -9.98 -3.58 12.61
C TRP A 38 -8.77 -4.47 12.96
N TYR A 39 -7.62 -4.26 12.30
CA TYR A 39 -6.42 -5.08 12.49
C TYR A 39 -5.87 -4.99 13.92
N PHE A 40 -5.81 -3.79 14.48
CA PHE A 40 -5.32 -3.54 15.83
C PHE A 40 -6.38 -3.78 16.91
N GLY A 41 -7.67 -3.84 16.56
CA GLY A 41 -8.76 -4.20 17.44
C GLY A 41 -8.86 -3.31 18.67
N GLU A 42 -8.77 -3.92 19.87
CA GLU A 42 -8.96 -3.25 21.16
C GLU A 42 -7.67 -2.59 21.70
N GLU A 43 -6.58 -2.60 20.96
CA GLU A 43 -5.37 -1.90 21.36
C GLU A 43 -5.62 -0.37 21.42
N ASN A 44 -4.95 0.30 22.35
CA ASN A 44 -5.03 1.77 22.46
C ASN A 44 -4.23 2.44 21.34
N THR A 45 -4.71 2.27 20.13
CA THR A 45 -4.10 2.82 18.92
C THR A 45 -5.09 3.70 18.18
N ARG A 46 -4.55 4.57 17.36
CA ARG A 46 -5.31 5.35 16.37
C ARG A 46 -4.56 5.36 15.06
N THR A 47 -5.26 5.21 13.97
CA THR A 47 -4.67 5.31 12.63
C THR A 47 -5.05 6.64 11.99
N ILE A 48 -4.08 7.29 11.41
CA ILE A 48 -4.22 8.60 10.75
C ILE A 48 -3.64 8.54 9.34
N GLU A 49 -4.11 9.42 8.48
CA GLU A 49 -3.43 9.71 7.21
C GLU A 49 -2.08 10.37 7.53
N ASN A 50 -1.02 9.94 6.82
CA ASN A 50 0.29 10.54 7.02
C ASN A 50 0.26 12.02 6.63
N PRO A 51 0.63 12.95 7.52
CA PRO A 51 0.70 14.38 7.20
C PRO A 51 1.62 14.70 6.02
N ASP A 52 2.67 13.88 5.80
CA ASP A 52 3.48 13.99 4.59
C ASP A 52 2.86 13.16 3.45
N ARG A 53 2.14 13.83 2.57
CA ARG A 53 1.50 13.21 1.39
C ARG A 53 2.46 12.50 0.42
N HIS A 54 3.76 12.72 0.55
CA HIS A 54 4.80 12.08 -0.25
C HIS A 54 5.44 10.88 0.47
N GLY A 55 5.04 10.62 1.72
CA GLY A 55 5.45 9.48 2.50
C GLY A 55 4.55 8.27 2.28
N ILE A 56 4.62 7.33 3.21
CA ILE A 56 3.66 6.22 3.29
C ILE A 56 2.26 6.75 3.58
N ASP A 57 1.23 6.02 3.18
CA ASP A 57 -0.13 6.56 3.18
C ASP A 57 -0.72 6.76 4.58
N LEU A 58 -0.63 5.76 5.45
CA LEU A 58 -1.24 5.80 6.77
C LEU A 58 -0.25 5.42 7.86
N LEU A 59 -0.48 5.96 9.06
CA LEU A 59 0.29 5.69 10.27
C LEU A 59 -0.63 5.24 11.39
N THR A 60 -0.30 4.15 12.08
CA THR A 60 -0.94 3.77 13.34
C THR A 60 -0.05 4.19 14.49
N LEU A 61 -0.61 4.96 15.41
CA LEU A 61 0.05 5.51 16.58
C LEU A 61 -0.43 4.82 17.85
N ASN A 62 0.47 4.62 18.80
CA ASN A 62 0.12 4.19 20.15
C ASN A 62 -0.34 5.38 21.02
N GLU A 63 -0.63 5.12 22.28
CA GLU A 63 -1.04 6.15 23.25
C GLU A 63 0.04 7.21 23.56
N ASN A 64 1.29 6.93 23.25
CA ASN A 64 2.42 7.87 23.39
C ASN A 64 2.72 8.64 22.09
N ASP A 65 1.83 8.58 21.09
CA ASP A 65 2.03 9.16 19.77
C ASP A 65 3.28 8.61 19.01
N GLU A 66 3.69 7.40 19.34
CA GLU A 66 4.74 6.73 18.59
C GLU A 66 4.13 5.86 17.48
N VAL A 67 4.76 5.82 16.32
CA VAL A 67 4.33 5.00 15.19
C VAL A 67 4.59 3.53 15.50
N VAL A 68 3.55 2.72 15.52
CA VAL A 68 3.62 1.26 15.69
C VAL A 68 3.36 0.50 14.40
N ALA A 69 2.76 1.14 13.40
CA ALA A 69 2.60 0.58 12.07
C ALA A 69 2.54 1.64 10.99
N CYS A 70 3.04 1.27 9.82
CA CYS A 70 3.00 2.05 8.59
C CYS A 70 2.23 1.25 7.52
N TRP A 71 1.38 1.91 6.75
CA TRP A 71 0.51 1.27 5.77
C TRP A 71 0.67 1.92 4.40
N GLU A 72 0.98 1.10 3.41
CA GLU A 72 0.90 1.50 2.00
C GLU A 72 -0.39 0.93 1.41
N VAL A 73 -1.17 1.78 0.77
CA VAL A 73 -2.53 1.46 0.32
C VAL A 73 -2.63 1.59 -1.20
N GLU A 74 -3.24 0.61 -1.84
CA GLU A 74 -3.52 0.62 -3.27
C GLU A 74 -4.93 0.13 -3.56
N VAL A 75 -5.64 0.78 -4.50
CA VAL A 75 -6.91 0.30 -5.03
C VAL A 75 -6.70 -0.28 -6.43
N ARG A 76 -7.03 -1.55 -6.58
CA ARG A 76 -6.93 -2.30 -7.85
C ARG A 76 -8.19 -2.08 -8.70
N HIS A 77 -8.48 -0.84 -9.04
CA HIS A 77 -9.73 -0.46 -9.72
C HIS A 77 -9.90 -1.03 -11.14
N GLY A 78 -8.81 -1.43 -11.77
CA GLY A 78 -8.81 -1.95 -13.14
C GLY A 78 -9.10 -3.43 -13.26
N ASN A 79 -8.64 -4.24 -12.33
CA ASN A 79 -8.59 -5.70 -12.48
C ASN A 79 -9.12 -6.50 -11.28
N TRP A 80 -9.58 -5.85 -10.22
CA TRP A 80 -10.25 -6.49 -9.10
C TRP A 80 -11.55 -5.75 -8.78
N ARG A 81 -12.65 -6.27 -9.28
CA ARG A 81 -13.97 -5.64 -9.22
C ARG A 81 -14.99 -6.62 -8.65
N GLY A 82 -16.01 -6.08 -7.98
CA GLY A 82 -17.08 -6.85 -7.39
C GLY A 82 -16.70 -7.51 -6.06
N ASP A 83 -17.69 -8.13 -5.43
CA ASP A 83 -17.54 -8.77 -4.13
C ASP A 83 -17.01 -10.21 -4.28
N ILE A 84 -15.79 -10.34 -4.75
CA ILE A 84 -15.06 -11.59 -4.89
C ILE A 84 -13.73 -11.51 -4.16
N GLU A 85 -13.21 -12.66 -3.73
CA GLU A 85 -11.85 -12.76 -3.23
C GLU A 85 -10.83 -12.30 -4.28
N PHE A 86 -9.61 -12.05 -3.84
CA PHE A 86 -8.53 -11.66 -4.76
C PHE A 86 -8.42 -12.68 -5.89
N PRO A 87 -8.59 -12.27 -7.17
CA PRO A 87 -8.83 -13.22 -8.27
C PRO A 87 -7.56 -13.79 -8.90
N PHE A 88 -6.37 -13.41 -8.41
CA PHE A 88 -5.10 -13.83 -8.98
C PHE A 88 -4.33 -14.74 -8.02
N ARG A 89 -3.42 -15.53 -8.60
CA ARG A 89 -2.52 -16.38 -7.84
C ARG A 89 -1.51 -15.58 -7.03
N ASP A 90 -0.96 -14.53 -7.63
CA ASP A 90 0.07 -13.70 -7.05
C ASP A 90 -0.40 -12.25 -6.93
N ILE A 91 0.01 -11.61 -5.85
CA ILE A 91 -0.22 -10.18 -5.60
C ILE A 91 1.00 -9.43 -6.11
N ASN A 92 0.78 -8.52 -7.05
CA ASN A 92 1.84 -7.67 -7.58
C ASN A 92 1.99 -6.43 -6.70
N CYS A 93 3.05 -6.40 -5.92
CA CYS A 93 3.43 -5.25 -5.12
C CYS A 93 4.30 -4.33 -5.99
N ILE A 94 3.64 -3.47 -6.75
CA ILE A 94 4.30 -2.46 -7.58
C ILE A 94 4.51 -1.25 -6.72
N GLU A 95 5.73 -1.06 -6.28
CA GLU A 95 6.01 0.00 -5.33
C GLU A 95 7.10 0.92 -5.86
N ARG A 96 6.69 2.14 -6.17
CA ARG A 96 7.63 3.18 -6.60
C ARG A 96 8.57 3.62 -5.49
N LYS A 97 8.21 3.32 -4.25
CA LYS A 97 9.04 3.54 -3.07
C LYS A 97 9.89 2.32 -2.70
N ASP A 98 9.92 1.27 -3.53
CA ASP A 98 10.66 0.04 -3.28
C ASP A 98 12.15 0.29 -3.00
N HIS A 99 12.73 1.33 -3.59
CA HIS A 99 14.10 1.73 -3.29
C HIS A 99 14.31 2.09 -1.80
N GLN A 100 13.29 2.60 -1.12
CA GLN A 100 13.32 2.87 0.33
C GLN A 100 13.26 1.56 1.11
N TRP A 101 12.38 0.64 0.69
CA TRP A 101 12.32 -0.70 1.28
C TRP A 101 13.63 -1.46 1.14
N ARG A 102 14.28 -1.37 -0.02
CA ARG A 102 15.59 -2.02 -0.25
C ARG A 102 16.68 -1.45 0.64
N LYS A 103 16.66 -0.16 0.90
CA LYS A 103 17.69 0.55 1.65
C LYS A 103 17.56 0.36 3.16
N ASP A 104 16.39 0.54 3.70
CA ASP A 104 16.15 0.63 5.14
C ASP A 104 15.03 -0.30 5.65
N LYS A 105 14.43 -1.09 4.75
CA LYS A 105 13.30 -2.01 4.99
C LYS A 105 12.03 -1.32 5.48
N THR A 106 11.91 -0.01 5.30
CA THR A 106 10.78 0.76 5.80
C THR A 106 10.48 1.95 4.89
N PHE A 107 9.32 2.55 5.06
CA PHE A 107 8.94 3.81 4.43
C PHE A 107 9.10 5.00 5.37
N THR A 108 10.12 4.98 6.22
CA THR A 108 10.20 5.87 7.37
C THR A 108 10.76 7.25 7.09
N ASN A 109 11.36 7.49 5.93
CA ASN A 109 12.07 8.74 5.64
C ASN A 109 11.19 10.00 5.69
N LYS A 110 9.86 9.84 5.67
CA LYS A 110 8.90 10.95 5.62
C LYS A 110 7.79 10.78 6.64
N ILE A 111 8.14 10.28 7.80
CA ILE A 111 7.26 10.13 8.95
C ILE A 111 7.58 11.25 9.93
N PRO A 112 6.62 12.13 10.25
CA PRO A 112 6.85 13.24 11.17
C PRO A 112 6.86 12.82 12.64
N PHE A 113 6.52 11.57 12.94
CA PHE A 113 6.45 11.04 14.29
C PHE A 113 7.63 10.14 14.60
N LYS A 114 7.94 9.98 15.89
CA LYS A 114 8.93 9.01 16.34
C LYS A 114 8.41 7.59 16.14
N LEU A 115 9.26 6.71 15.64
CA LEU A 115 8.97 5.28 15.58
C LEU A 115 9.08 4.66 16.97
N SER A 116 8.21 3.72 17.28
CA SER A 116 8.40 2.83 18.43
C SER A 116 9.57 1.88 18.17
N ASP A 117 10.10 1.26 19.23
CA ASP A 117 11.18 0.28 19.09
C ASP A 117 10.76 -0.96 18.28
N SER A 118 9.46 -1.23 18.22
CA SER A 118 8.87 -2.31 17.42
C SER A 118 7.69 -1.75 16.61
N TYR A 119 7.88 -1.58 15.31
CA TYR A 119 6.82 -1.16 14.40
C TYR A 119 6.75 -2.11 13.19
N GLN A 120 5.60 -2.17 12.57
CA GLN A 120 5.31 -3.01 11.41
C GLN A 120 5.07 -2.18 10.17
N VAL A 121 5.34 -2.75 9.00
CA VAL A 121 4.97 -2.16 7.72
C VAL A 121 4.00 -3.11 7.03
N PHE A 122 2.89 -2.58 6.53
CA PHE A 122 1.87 -3.32 5.82
C PHE A 122 1.64 -2.78 4.43
N TYR A 123 1.37 -3.68 3.53
CA TYR A 123 0.91 -3.39 2.18
C TYR A 123 -0.53 -3.87 2.04
N VAL A 124 -1.43 -2.98 1.65
CA VAL A 124 -2.86 -3.29 1.55
C VAL A 124 -3.36 -2.97 0.15
N GLN A 125 -3.97 -3.96 -0.50
CA GLN A 125 -4.65 -3.75 -1.77
C GLN A 125 -6.14 -3.98 -1.62
N PHE A 126 -6.93 -3.07 -2.19
CA PHE A 126 -8.39 -3.14 -2.21
C PHE A 126 -8.91 -3.47 -3.60
N ASN A 127 -10.09 -4.12 -3.66
CA ASN A 127 -10.88 -4.15 -4.88
C ASN A 127 -11.39 -2.74 -5.21
N LYS A 128 -11.96 -2.57 -6.41
CA LYS A 128 -12.47 -1.27 -6.89
C LYS A 128 -13.45 -0.62 -5.92
N GLU A 129 -14.31 -1.40 -5.31
CA GLU A 129 -15.38 -0.94 -4.42
C GLU A 129 -14.91 -0.74 -2.96
N CYS A 130 -13.68 -1.13 -2.64
CA CYS A 130 -13.13 -1.14 -1.28
C CYS A 130 -13.95 -1.97 -0.29
N THR A 131 -14.56 -3.05 -0.75
CA THR A 131 -15.30 -4.03 0.05
C THR A 131 -14.48 -5.27 0.40
N ARG A 132 -13.38 -5.48 -0.31
CA ARG A 132 -12.43 -6.56 -0.08
C ARG A 132 -11.01 -6.02 -0.03
N ALA A 133 -10.20 -6.62 0.80
CA ALA A 133 -8.78 -6.29 0.90
C ALA A 133 -7.91 -7.53 1.00
N VAL A 134 -6.66 -7.40 0.57
CA VAL A 134 -5.55 -8.30 0.93
C VAL A 134 -4.52 -7.50 1.68
N ILE A 135 -4.06 -8.01 2.82
CA ILE A 135 -3.06 -7.40 3.68
C ILE A 135 -1.82 -8.27 3.65
N ILE A 136 -0.68 -7.68 3.38
CA ILE A 136 0.60 -8.36 3.35
C ILE A 136 1.55 -7.63 4.31
N ASP A 137 2.21 -8.40 5.17
CA ASP A 137 3.31 -7.89 5.98
C ASP A 137 4.47 -7.45 5.07
N GLY A 138 5.04 -6.28 5.33
CA GLY A 138 6.13 -5.73 4.54
C GLY A 138 7.38 -6.62 4.52
N ASP A 139 7.68 -7.33 5.60
CA ASP A 139 8.78 -8.29 5.64
C ASP A 139 8.53 -9.46 4.70
N VAL A 140 7.29 -9.93 4.59
CA VAL A 140 6.91 -10.96 3.61
C VAL A 140 7.09 -10.45 2.18
N VAL A 141 6.72 -9.21 1.91
CA VAL A 141 6.95 -8.59 0.59
C VAL A 141 8.45 -8.59 0.24
N LEU A 142 9.30 -8.22 1.18
CA LEU A 142 10.75 -8.14 1.00
C LEU A 142 11.44 -9.52 0.83
N GLU A 143 10.83 -10.60 1.30
CA GLU A 143 11.35 -11.97 1.07
C GLU A 143 11.26 -12.38 -0.41
N HIS A 144 10.41 -11.72 -1.21
CA HIS A 144 10.23 -12.02 -2.62
C HIS A 144 11.13 -11.15 -3.50
N PRO A 145 11.72 -11.73 -4.56
CA PRO A 145 12.69 -11.00 -5.36
C PRO A 145 12.04 -9.86 -6.15
N LEU A 146 12.74 -8.74 -6.22
CA LEU A 146 12.40 -7.65 -7.11
C LEU A 146 12.73 -8.05 -8.55
N LYS A 147 11.77 -7.95 -9.45
CA LYS A 147 11.93 -8.27 -10.87
C LYS A 147 11.34 -7.19 -11.76
N PRO A 148 11.88 -7.02 -12.97
CA PRO A 148 11.28 -6.11 -13.94
C PRO A 148 9.84 -6.55 -14.24
N TRP A 149 8.93 -5.59 -14.29
CA TRP A 149 7.57 -5.89 -14.71
C TRP A 149 7.45 -5.85 -16.23
N SER A 150 7.07 -6.99 -16.82
CA SER A 150 6.94 -7.17 -18.27
C SER A 150 5.63 -6.63 -18.87
N ASN A 151 4.84 -5.90 -18.12
CA ASN A 151 3.60 -5.32 -18.62
C ASN A 151 3.90 -4.18 -19.61
N ARG A 152 3.31 -4.24 -20.81
CA ARG A 152 3.45 -3.20 -21.85
C ARG A 152 3.07 -1.79 -21.38
N LYS A 153 2.23 -1.68 -20.34
CA LYS A 153 1.75 -0.40 -19.79
C LYS A 153 2.67 0.18 -18.71
N ALA A 154 3.67 -0.57 -18.27
CA ALA A 154 4.51 -0.23 -17.13
C ALA A 154 5.99 -0.53 -17.41
N GLN A 155 6.47 -0.09 -18.56
CA GLN A 155 7.88 -0.24 -18.91
C GLN A 155 8.77 0.50 -17.90
N GLY A 156 9.81 -0.19 -17.41
CA GLY A 156 10.76 0.35 -16.45
C GLY A 156 10.31 0.25 -14.98
N GLU A 157 9.16 -0.31 -14.70
CA GLU A 157 8.73 -0.61 -13.32
C GLU A 157 9.25 -1.97 -12.86
N TYR A 158 9.40 -2.07 -11.54
CA TYR A 158 9.77 -3.30 -10.86
C TYR A 158 8.61 -3.76 -9.98
N VAL A 159 8.54 -5.06 -9.75
CA VAL A 159 7.48 -5.69 -8.99
C VAL A 159 8.05 -6.80 -8.10
N ARG A 160 7.47 -6.92 -6.91
CA ARG A 160 7.57 -8.13 -6.09
C ARG A 160 6.26 -8.88 -6.18
N GLN A 161 6.31 -10.15 -6.53
CA GLN A 161 5.12 -11.01 -6.64
C GLN A 161 5.04 -11.89 -5.42
N VAL A 162 3.99 -11.68 -4.64
CA VAL A 162 3.73 -12.42 -3.40
C VAL A 162 2.57 -13.37 -3.63
N PRO A 163 2.72 -14.68 -3.39
CA PRO A 163 1.61 -15.62 -3.48
C PRO A 163 0.45 -15.19 -2.58
N VAL A 164 -0.77 -15.30 -3.08
CA VAL A 164 -1.98 -14.86 -2.35
C VAL A 164 -2.17 -15.57 -1.01
N ASP A 165 -1.69 -16.80 -0.87
CA ASP A 165 -1.74 -17.57 0.39
C ASP A 165 -0.84 -17.00 1.51
N LYS A 166 0.07 -16.08 1.18
CA LYS A 166 0.87 -15.33 2.15
C LYS A 166 0.19 -14.07 2.66
N ALA A 167 -0.95 -13.71 2.11
CA ALA A 167 -1.73 -12.54 2.49
C ALA A 167 -2.94 -12.90 3.36
N THR A 168 -3.36 -11.96 4.18
CA THR A 168 -4.64 -12.04 4.88
C THR A 168 -5.73 -11.42 4.01
N GLN A 169 -6.78 -12.18 3.69
CA GLN A 169 -7.92 -11.68 2.96
C GLN A 169 -9.00 -11.17 3.92
N VAL A 170 -9.55 -10.01 3.64
CA VAL A 170 -10.51 -9.32 4.51
C VAL A 170 -11.75 -8.93 3.72
N LEU A 171 -12.92 -9.19 4.31
CA LEU A 171 -14.20 -8.65 3.87
C LEU A 171 -14.53 -7.43 4.71
N ILE A 172 -14.72 -6.29 4.06
CA ILE A 172 -15.04 -5.02 4.72
C ILE A 172 -16.57 -4.85 4.66
N LYS A 173 -17.20 -4.93 5.80
CA LYS A 173 -18.61 -4.60 5.95
C LYS A 173 -18.71 -3.12 6.30
N LEU A 174 -19.24 -2.37 5.37
CA LEU A 174 -19.56 -0.96 5.59
C LEU A 174 -20.90 -0.82 6.33
#